data_0fce947f5b5530e65b12b2dc0ea44331
#
_entry.id   0fce947f5b5530e65b12b2dc0ea44331
#
_cell.length_a   1.000
_cell.length_b   1.000
_cell.length_c   1.000
_cell.angle_alpha   90.00
_cell.angle_beta   90.00
_cell.angle_gamma   90.00
#
_symmetry.space_group_name_H-M   'P 1'
#
loop_
_entity.id
_entity.type
_entity.pdbx_description
1 polymer ?
#
loop_
_entity_poly.entity_id
_entity_poly.type
_entity_poly.pdbx_seq_one_letter_code
_entity_poly.pdbx_strand_id
1 'polypeptide(L)'
;LAVDADPDANLGSALGIDTSGIVPVAKMDELIHERTGAQPGTVGGFFKMNPRVDDLPESLGRESDEGVRLLIMGTVKKGGGGCVCPESVMLKALMSHLVLYHDDRVIMDMEAGIEHLGRGTAQGVDRLLIVVEPGRRSLETAAKVRDLTEDIGLNRLAAVGSKVRNREQEEFLRANLDGIPLIGTIPFSEEIAEADLEGRPSSLEEPVVRAAIEQIASQMEPDDR
;
A
#
# COMPACT_ATOMS: atom_id res chain seq x y z
N LEU A 1 -9.48 -5.13 -4.94
CA LEU A 1 -9.20 -3.70 -5.01
C LEU A 1 -7.73 -3.46 -4.73
N ALA A 2 -7.03 -2.76 -5.63
CA ALA A 2 -5.69 -2.24 -5.44
C ALA A 2 -5.80 -0.75 -5.08
N VAL A 3 -5.06 -0.30 -4.07
CA VAL A 3 -5.08 1.09 -3.62
C VAL A 3 -3.65 1.64 -3.67
N ASP A 4 -3.48 2.68 -4.46
CA ASP A 4 -2.22 3.40 -4.55
C ASP A 4 -2.22 4.55 -3.54
N ALA A 5 -1.51 4.37 -2.44
CA ALA A 5 -1.34 5.32 -1.37
C ALA A 5 0.08 5.90 -1.28
N ASP A 6 0.89 5.66 -2.33
CA ASP A 6 2.24 6.21 -2.46
C ASP A 6 2.18 7.63 -3.06
N PRO A 7 3.09 8.54 -2.64
CA PRO A 7 3.22 9.87 -3.27
C PRO A 7 3.52 9.83 -4.75
N ASP A 8 4.26 8.82 -5.21
CA ASP A 8 4.71 8.70 -6.60
C ASP A 8 3.65 8.10 -7.53
N ALA A 9 2.62 7.45 -6.95
CA ALA A 9 1.42 6.93 -7.63
C ALA A 9 1.74 6.13 -8.91
N ASN A 10 2.59 5.11 -8.80
CA ASN A 10 3.10 4.31 -9.92
C ASN A 10 2.44 2.92 -10.05
N LEU A 11 1.57 2.52 -9.12
CA LEU A 11 0.89 1.23 -9.15
C LEU A 11 0.06 1.01 -10.41
N GLY A 12 -0.53 2.09 -10.96
CA GLY A 12 -1.28 2.01 -12.21
C GLY A 12 -0.44 1.53 -13.39
N SER A 13 0.80 1.98 -13.49
CA SER A 13 1.73 1.52 -14.54
C SER A 13 2.01 0.02 -14.41
N ALA A 14 2.22 -0.46 -13.18
CA ALA A 14 2.43 -1.89 -12.91
C ALA A 14 1.21 -2.76 -13.28
N LEU A 15 0.01 -2.21 -13.17
CA LEU A 15 -1.25 -2.88 -13.53
C LEU A 15 -1.66 -2.67 -15.00
N GLY A 16 -0.86 -1.97 -15.80
CA GLY A 16 -1.21 -1.65 -17.19
C GLY A 16 -2.40 -0.70 -17.35
N ILE A 17 -2.72 0.05 -16.31
CA ILE A 17 -3.81 1.04 -16.32
C ILE A 17 -3.25 2.40 -16.72
N ASP A 18 -3.82 3.02 -17.75
CA ASP A 18 -3.51 4.41 -18.07
C ASP A 18 -4.06 5.33 -16.97
N THR A 19 -3.15 5.90 -16.22
CA THR A 19 -3.46 6.85 -15.15
C THR A 19 -3.41 8.31 -15.59
N SER A 20 -3.16 8.56 -16.89
CA SER A 20 -3.12 9.92 -17.44
C SER A 20 -4.48 10.62 -17.23
N GLY A 21 -4.45 11.77 -16.58
CA GLY A 21 -5.67 12.53 -16.25
C GLY A 21 -6.44 12.05 -15.01
N ILE A 22 -5.99 11.00 -14.31
CA ILE A 22 -6.56 10.64 -13.01
C ILE A 22 -6.01 11.59 -11.94
N VAL A 23 -6.92 12.24 -11.23
CA VAL A 23 -6.56 13.06 -10.08
C VAL A 23 -6.62 12.18 -8.82
N PRO A 24 -5.53 12.07 -8.05
CA PRO A 24 -5.57 11.36 -6.76
C PRO A 24 -6.60 11.98 -5.80
N VAL A 25 -7.25 11.15 -4.98
CA VAL A 25 -8.28 11.62 -4.01
C VAL A 25 -7.74 12.75 -3.13
N ALA A 26 -6.48 12.67 -2.72
CA ALA A 26 -5.79 13.70 -1.93
C ALA A 26 -5.72 15.09 -2.58
N LYS A 27 -5.95 15.18 -3.90
CA LYS A 27 -5.88 16.41 -4.71
C LYS A 27 -7.23 16.82 -5.30
N MET A 28 -8.32 16.13 -4.92
CA MET A 28 -9.67 16.45 -5.38
C MET A 28 -10.31 17.50 -4.47
N ASP A 29 -9.92 18.75 -4.64
CA ASP A 29 -10.31 19.85 -3.76
C ASP A 29 -11.83 20.00 -3.62
N GLU A 30 -12.57 19.89 -4.71
CA GLU A 30 -14.03 19.97 -4.71
C GLU A 30 -14.67 18.82 -3.94
N LEU A 31 -14.19 17.60 -4.14
CA LEU A 31 -14.66 16.43 -3.41
C LEU A 31 -14.36 16.54 -1.91
N ILE A 32 -13.14 16.95 -1.56
CA ILE A 32 -12.74 17.15 -0.16
C ILE A 32 -13.64 18.18 0.50
N HIS A 33 -13.90 19.31 -0.18
CA HIS A 33 -14.80 20.33 0.33
C HIS A 33 -16.24 19.81 0.48
N GLU A 34 -16.78 19.12 -0.51
CA GLU A 34 -18.12 18.52 -0.46
C GLU A 34 -18.29 17.59 0.73
N ARG A 35 -17.31 16.70 0.94
CA ARG A 35 -17.40 15.64 1.97
C ARG A 35 -17.09 16.14 3.38
N THR A 36 -16.13 17.05 3.51
CA THR A 36 -15.69 17.57 4.82
C THR A 36 -16.39 18.86 5.22
N GLY A 37 -16.86 19.65 4.26
CA GLY A 37 -17.44 20.98 4.48
C GLY A 37 -16.41 22.10 4.62
N ALA A 38 -15.11 21.81 4.39
CA ALA A 38 -14.05 22.81 4.46
C ALA A 38 -13.13 22.77 3.24
N GLN A 39 -12.58 23.91 2.87
CA GLN A 39 -11.63 24.01 1.76
C GLN A 39 -10.29 23.33 2.12
N PRO A 40 -9.68 22.60 1.19
CA PRO A 40 -8.33 22.07 1.35
C PRO A 40 -7.32 23.17 1.70
N GLY A 41 -6.32 22.84 2.49
CA GLY A 41 -5.31 23.79 2.96
C GLY A 41 -5.75 24.71 4.10
N THR A 42 -7.01 24.65 4.55
CA THR A 42 -7.46 25.44 5.70
C THR A 42 -6.98 24.82 7.01
N VAL A 43 -6.42 25.68 7.88
CA VAL A 43 -5.98 25.27 9.22
C VAL A 43 -6.95 25.88 10.25
N GLY A 44 -7.52 25.05 11.11
CA GLY A 44 -8.33 25.52 12.26
C GLY A 44 -9.78 25.88 11.96
N GLY A 45 -10.38 25.33 10.90
CA GLY A 45 -11.82 25.47 10.60
C GLY A 45 -12.69 24.39 11.23
N PHE A 46 -14.01 24.60 11.23
CA PHE A 46 -14.97 23.54 11.54
C PHE A 46 -15.20 22.69 10.29
N PHE A 47 -14.99 21.38 10.38
CA PHE A 47 -15.26 20.42 9.30
C PHE A 47 -15.67 19.07 9.87
N LYS A 48 -16.29 18.24 9.02
CA LYS A 48 -16.72 16.91 9.42
C LYS A 48 -15.50 16.00 9.62
N MET A 49 -15.39 15.43 10.82
CA MET A 49 -14.32 14.50 11.17
C MET A 49 -14.55 13.07 10.65
N ASN A 50 -15.77 12.76 10.22
CA ASN A 50 -16.13 11.45 9.65
C ASN A 50 -16.90 11.70 8.32
N PRO A 51 -16.20 12.08 7.24
CA PRO A 51 -16.80 12.27 5.93
C PRO A 51 -17.26 10.93 5.35
N ARG A 52 -18.30 10.99 4.51
CA ARG A 52 -18.75 9.82 3.76
C ARG A 52 -17.76 9.49 2.66
N VAL A 53 -17.33 8.23 2.56
CA VAL A 53 -16.30 7.75 1.63
C VAL A 53 -16.60 6.37 1.02
N ASP A 54 -17.69 5.75 1.42
CA ASP A 54 -18.10 4.40 1.04
C ASP A 54 -18.33 4.22 -0.46
N ASP A 55 -18.69 5.26 -1.16
CA ASP A 55 -18.93 5.30 -2.61
C ASP A 55 -17.67 5.54 -3.46
N LEU A 56 -16.55 5.95 -2.84
CA LEU A 56 -15.37 6.37 -3.58
C LEU A 56 -14.64 5.25 -4.31
N PRO A 57 -14.50 4.03 -3.75
CA PRO A 57 -13.84 2.94 -4.46
C PRO A 57 -14.54 2.57 -5.77
N GLU A 58 -15.87 2.65 -5.80
CA GLU A 58 -16.66 2.37 -7.00
C GLU A 58 -16.67 3.54 -7.98
N SER A 59 -16.84 4.75 -7.47
CA SER A 59 -17.03 5.95 -8.32
C SER A 59 -15.74 6.46 -8.94
N LEU A 60 -14.59 6.28 -8.27
CA LEU A 60 -13.28 6.77 -8.69
C LEU A 60 -12.33 5.68 -9.19
N GLY A 61 -12.62 4.42 -8.88
CA GLY A 61 -11.80 3.28 -9.27
C GLY A 61 -11.72 3.12 -10.79
N ARG A 62 -10.56 2.64 -11.26
CA ARG A 62 -10.34 2.23 -12.65
C ARG A 62 -10.09 0.73 -12.69
N GLU A 63 -10.70 0.06 -13.62
CA GLU A 63 -10.58 -1.39 -13.78
C GLU A 63 -9.51 -1.72 -14.84
N SER A 64 -8.63 -2.67 -14.52
CA SER A 64 -7.68 -3.23 -15.49
C SER A 64 -8.36 -4.28 -16.36
N ASP A 65 -7.70 -4.67 -17.45
CA ASP A 65 -8.18 -5.75 -18.32
C ASP A 65 -8.31 -7.10 -17.58
N GLU A 66 -7.59 -7.26 -16.47
CA GLU A 66 -7.61 -8.44 -15.61
C GLU A 66 -8.67 -8.38 -14.49
N GLY A 67 -9.50 -7.34 -14.46
CA GLY A 67 -10.57 -7.16 -13.47
C GLY A 67 -10.07 -6.66 -12.11
N VAL A 68 -8.85 -6.13 -12.03
CA VAL A 68 -8.35 -5.47 -10.83
C VAL A 68 -8.79 -4.01 -10.84
N ARG A 69 -9.51 -3.59 -9.81
CA ARG A 69 -9.90 -2.19 -9.65
C ARG A 69 -8.80 -1.43 -8.91
N LEU A 70 -8.31 -0.34 -9.51
CA LEU A 70 -7.32 0.57 -8.94
C LEU A 70 -7.98 1.84 -8.42
N LEU A 71 -7.68 2.21 -7.18
CA LEU A 71 -8.01 3.51 -6.60
C LEU A 71 -6.71 4.27 -6.30
N ILE A 72 -6.54 5.45 -6.87
CA ILE A 72 -5.39 6.31 -6.58
C ILE A 72 -5.77 7.26 -5.44
N MET A 73 -5.32 6.92 -4.25
CA MET A 73 -5.58 7.71 -3.05
C MET A 73 -4.62 8.91 -2.94
N GLY A 74 -3.35 8.68 -3.23
CA GLY A 74 -2.29 9.68 -3.04
C GLY A 74 -2.01 9.96 -1.56
N THR A 75 -1.19 10.96 -1.31
CA THR A 75 -0.80 11.35 0.05
C THR A 75 -0.94 12.85 0.25
N VAL A 76 -1.13 13.26 1.49
CA VAL A 76 -1.05 14.67 1.89
C VAL A 76 0.40 14.97 2.27
N LYS A 77 1.06 15.88 1.56
CA LYS A 77 2.40 16.33 1.94
C LYS A 77 2.32 16.93 3.34
N LYS A 78 3.12 16.40 4.28
CA LYS A 78 3.20 16.88 5.65
C LYS A 78 3.55 18.37 5.67
N GLY A 79 2.55 19.22 5.86
CA GLY A 79 2.76 20.54 6.42
C GLY A 79 2.96 20.34 7.93
N GLY A 80 4.19 20.48 8.41
CA GLY A 80 4.63 20.41 9.81
C GLY A 80 3.69 19.82 10.85
N GLY A 81 4.07 18.69 11.41
CA GLY A 81 3.66 18.10 12.67
C GLY A 81 2.18 18.18 13.08
N GLY A 82 1.41 17.15 12.76
CA GLY A 82 0.14 16.91 13.46
C GLY A 82 -1.06 17.75 13.01
N CYS A 83 -0.98 18.41 11.86
CA CYS A 83 -2.06 19.24 11.36
C CYS A 83 -3.28 18.39 11.00
N VAL A 84 -4.40 18.60 11.68
CA VAL A 84 -5.70 18.05 11.31
C VAL A 84 -6.26 18.95 10.21
N CYS A 85 -6.08 18.54 8.95
CA CYS A 85 -6.61 19.23 7.79
C CYS A 85 -7.70 18.39 7.11
N PRO A 86 -8.60 18.99 6.34
CA PRO A 86 -9.70 18.29 5.67
C PRO A 86 -9.21 17.11 4.82
N GLU A 87 -8.12 17.29 4.10
CA GLU A 87 -7.50 16.27 3.25
C GLU A 87 -7.07 15.04 4.07
N SER A 88 -6.37 15.28 5.18
CA SER A 88 -5.92 14.20 6.06
C SER A 88 -7.08 13.44 6.69
N VAL A 89 -8.16 14.13 7.03
CA VAL A 89 -9.38 13.51 7.58
C VAL A 89 -10.07 12.68 6.51
N MET A 90 -10.17 13.19 5.29
CA MET A 90 -10.74 12.47 4.16
C MET A 90 -9.98 11.17 3.88
N LEU A 91 -8.65 11.23 3.76
CA LEU A 91 -7.82 10.05 3.49
C LEU A 91 -7.86 9.04 4.64
N LYS A 92 -7.84 9.50 5.90
CA LYS A 92 -7.97 8.61 7.06
C LYS A 92 -9.34 7.91 7.09
N ALA A 93 -10.41 8.63 6.78
CA ALA A 93 -11.74 8.03 6.71
C ALA A 93 -11.82 6.99 5.59
N LEU A 94 -11.27 7.31 4.40
CA LEU A 94 -11.22 6.38 3.27
C LEU A 94 -10.40 5.13 3.61
N MET A 95 -9.20 5.30 4.15
CA MET A 95 -8.36 4.17 4.58
C MET A 95 -9.07 3.30 5.61
N SER A 96 -9.70 3.91 6.61
CA SER A 96 -10.45 3.16 7.62
C SER A 96 -11.64 2.40 7.01
N HIS A 97 -12.33 3.00 6.04
CA HIS A 97 -13.43 2.35 5.34
C HIS A 97 -12.93 1.13 4.55
N LEU A 98 -11.86 1.30 3.77
CA LEU A 98 -11.28 0.23 2.96
C LEU A 98 -10.82 -0.96 3.81
N VAL A 99 -10.20 -0.68 4.95
CA VAL A 99 -9.65 -1.73 5.83
C VAL A 99 -10.74 -2.43 6.66
N LEU A 100 -11.77 -1.70 7.12
CA LEU A 100 -12.73 -2.23 8.10
C LEU A 100 -14.04 -2.73 7.48
N TYR A 101 -14.44 -2.21 6.32
CA TYR A 101 -15.80 -2.38 5.79
C TYR A 101 -15.87 -2.85 4.34
N HIS A 102 -14.73 -3.00 3.67
CA HIS A 102 -14.74 -3.51 2.29
C HIS A 102 -14.77 -5.04 2.30
N ASP A 103 -15.75 -5.64 1.60
CA ASP A 103 -15.95 -7.09 1.56
C ASP A 103 -14.97 -7.82 0.64
N ASP A 104 -14.29 -7.07 -0.25
CA ASP A 104 -13.31 -7.61 -1.19
C ASP A 104 -11.90 -7.67 -0.60
N ARG A 105 -11.01 -8.39 -1.28
CA ARG A 105 -9.57 -8.33 -0.98
C ARG A 105 -9.03 -6.95 -1.35
N VAL A 106 -8.45 -6.26 -0.38
CA VAL A 106 -7.82 -4.95 -0.55
C VAL A 106 -6.32 -5.08 -0.39
N ILE A 107 -5.56 -4.68 -1.43
CA ILE A 107 -4.11 -4.55 -1.37
C ILE A 107 -3.79 -3.07 -1.47
N MET A 108 -3.12 -2.54 -0.44
CA MET A 108 -2.75 -1.14 -0.37
C MET A 108 -1.23 -1.01 -0.53
N ASP A 109 -0.82 -0.36 -1.60
CA ASP A 109 0.58 0.00 -1.86
C ASP A 109 0.90 1.31 -1.15
N MET A 110 1.90 1.27 -0.28
CA MET A 110 2.28 2.41 0.56
C MET A 110 3.79 2.59 0.57
N GLU A 111 4.23 3.84 0.69
CA GLU A 111 5.60 4.14 1.07
C GLU A 111 5.97 3.40 2.39
N ALA A 112 7.26 3.13 2.58
CA ALA A 112 7.78 2.49 3.80
C ALA A 112 7.59 3.39 5.05
N GLY A 113 6.34 3.64 5.40
CA GLY A 113 5.87 4.42 6.53
C GLY A 113 4.40 4.13 6.79
N ILE A 114 4.08 3.83 8.04
CA ILE A 114 2.73 3.47 8.48
C ILE A 114 2.10 4.58 9.35
N GLU A 115 2.64 5.79 9.29
CA GLU A 115 2.17 6.91 10.12
C GLU A 115 0.74 7.35 9.78
N HIS A 116 0.23 6.93 8.63
CA HIS A 116 -1.15 7.15 8.22
C HIS A 116 -2.13 6.15 8.87
N LEU A 117 -1.63 4.99 9.31
CA LEU A 117 -2.42 4.01 10.04
C LEU A 117 -2.56 4.44 11.51
N GLY A 118 -3.76 4.77 11.94
CA GLY A 118 -4.06 4.92 13.36
C GLY A 118 -4.30 3.56 14.02
N ARG A 119 -4.25 3.50 15.36
CA ARG A 119 -4.48 2.26 16.13
C ARG A 119 -5.80 1.55 15.78
N GLY A 120 -6.85 2.32 15.53
CA GLY A 120 -8.16 1.75 15.16
C GLY A 120 -8.15 1.12 13.77
N THR A 121 -7.49 1.74 12.80
CA THR A 121 -7.37 1.23 11.43
C THR A 121 -6.44 0.04 11.36
N ALA A 122 -5.34 0.07 12.13
CA ALA A 122 -4.36 -1.03 12.18
C ALA A 122 -4.97 -2.36 12.65
N GLN A 123 -6.00 -2.32 13.50
CA GLN A 123 -6.69 -3.54 13.98
C GLN A 123 -7.45 -4.27 12.87
N GLY A 124 -7.88 -3.57 11.84
CA GLY A 124 -8.57 -4.16 10.67
C GLY A 124 -7.64 -4.68 9.58
N VAL A 125 -6.35 -4.39 9.65
CA VAL A 125 -5.37 -4.89 8.70
C VAL A 125 -5.10 -6.37 8.98
N ASP A 126 -5.39 -7.24 8.01
CA ASP A 126 -5.14 -8.67 8.15
C ASP A 126 -3.66 -9.00 8.16
N ARG A 127 -2.87 -8.31 7.35
CA ARG A 127 -1.41 -8.47 7.32
C ARG A 127 -0.70 -7.25 6.72
N LEU A 128 0.39 -6.84 7.32
CA LEU A 128 1.33 -5.89 6.74
C LEU A 128 2.51 -6.67 6.14
N LEU A 129 2.77 -6.43 4.85
CA LEU A 129 3.93 -7.00 4.16
C LEU A 129 5.00 -5.93 3.99
N ILE A 130 6.20 -6.26 4.43
CA ILE A 130 7.38 -5.44 4.12
C ILE A 130 8.12 -6.11 2.95
N VAL A 131 8.23 -5.41 1.84
CA VAL A 131 9.07 -5.85 0.73
C VAL A 131 10.50 -5.43 1.00
N VAL A 132 11.41 -6.42 1.02
CA VAL A 132 12.83 -6.22 1.32
C VAL A 132 13.72 -6.73 0.20
N GLU A 133 14.71 -5.95 -0.21
CA GLU A 133 15.78 -6.42 -1.09
C GLU A 133 16.97 -6.94 -0.27
N PRO A 134 17.80 -7.87 -0.81
CA PRO A 134 18.97 -8.36 -0.14
C PRO A 134 20.03 -7.26 0.09
N GLY A 135 19.90 -6.52 1.18
CA GLY A 135 20.79 -5.43 1.51
C GLY A 135 20.53 -4.84 2.90
N ARG A 136 21.58 -4.33 3.55
CA ARG A 136 21.50 -3.81 4.91
C ARG A 136 20.52 -2.65 5.05
N ARG A 137 20.47 -1.73 4.06
CA ARG A 137 19.56 -0.58 4.10
C ARG A 137 18.09 -1.01 4.11
N SER A 138 17.75 -2.02 3.32
CA SER A 138 16.39 -2.57 3.28
C SER A 138 16.00 -3.20 4.62
N LEU A 139 16.94 -3.91 5.26
CA LEU A 139 16.75 -4.50 6.59
C LEU A 139 16.60 -3.42 7.68
N GLU A 140 17.38 -2.34 7.61
CA GLU A 140 17.23 -1.20 8.54
C GLU A 140 15.86 -0.53 8.40
N THR A 141 15.34 -0.43 7.17
CA THR A 141 13.98 0.07 6.94
C THR A 141 12.94 -0.89 7.51
N ALA A 142 13.10 -2.19 7.29
CA ALA A 142 12.20 -3.21 7.84
C ALA A 142 12.15 -3.17 9.37
N ALA A 143 13.30 -2.99 10.04
CA ALA A 143 13.35 -2.85 11.48
C ALA A 143 12.57 -1.61 11.98
N LYS A 144 12.71 -0.47 11.29
CA LYS A 144 11.96 0.75 11.62
C LYS A 144 10.44 0.57 11.46
N VAL A 145 10.03 -0.10 10.37
CA VAL A 145 8.60 -0.40 10.16
C VAL A 145 8.08 -1.33 11.25
N ARG A 146 8.84 -2.35 11.65
CA ARG A 146 8.47 -3.23 12.79
C ARG A 146 8.24 -2.42 14.07
N ASP A 147 9.18 -1.54 14.42
CA ASP A 147 9.07 -0.73 15.63
C ASP A 147 7.81 0.16 15.58
N LEU A 148 7.50 0.75 14.42
CA LEU A 148 6.27 1.51 14.21
C LEU A 148 5.00 0.64 14.32
N THR A 149 5.03 -0.62 13.86
CA THR A 149 3.88 -1.53 13.96
C THR A 149 3.58 -1.89 15.42
N GLU A 150 4.60 -2.07 16.24
CA GLU A 150 4.46 -2.28 17.68
C GLU A 150 3.75 -1.09 18.36
N ASP A 151 4.14 0.14 18.02
CA ASP A 151 3.55 1.37 18.58
C ASP A 151 2.06 1.51 18.30
N ILE A 152 1.58 1.03 17.15
CA ILE A 152 0.16 1.09 16.77
C ILE A 152 -0.62 -0.19 17.09
N GLY A 153 0.06 -1.24 17.60
CA GLY A 153 -0.56 -2.50 17.99
C GLY A 153 -0.88 -3.42 16.80
N LEU A 154 -0.15 -3.30 15.68
CA LEU A 154 -0.29 -4.16 14.52
C LEU A 154 0.68 -5.34 14.64
N ASN A 155 0.16 -6.53 14.97
CA ASN A 155 0.97 -7.70 15.28
C ASN A 155 1.15 -8.68 14.10
N ARG A 156 0.51 -8.42 12.97
CA ARG A 156 0.50 -9.32 11.80
C ARG A 156 1.46 -8.80 10.72
N LEU A 157 2.74 -8.84 11.04
CA LEU A 157 3.83 -8.38 10.18
C LEU A 157 4.51 -9.58 9.53
N ALA A 158 4.84 -9.47 8.24
CA ALA A 158 5.67 -10.43 7.51
C ALA A 158 6.54 -9.71 6.48
N ALA A 159 7.62 -10.35 6.07
CA ALA A 159 8.50 -9.87 5.01
C ALA A 159 8.40 -10.74 3.75
N VAL A 160 8.55 -10.10 2.60
CA VAL A 160 8.75 -10.73 1.29
C VAL A 160 10.09 -10.26 0.74
N GLY A 161 10.97 -11.19 0.42
CA GLY A 161 12.24 -10.88 -0.26
C GLY A 161 11.97 -10.56 -1.73
N SER A 162 12.45 -9.45 -2.24
CA SER A 162 12.36 -9.08 -3.65
C SER A 162 13.72 -9.05 -4.31
N LYS A 163 13.78 -9.32 -5.63
CA LYS A 163 15.01 -9.31 -6.44
C LYS A 163 16.10 -10.25 -5.92
N VAL A 164 15.69 -11.37 -5.33
CA VAL A 164 16.63 -12.36 -4.77
C VAL A 164 17.28 -13.15 -5.90
N ARG A 165 18.61 -13.18 -5.96
CA ARG A 165 19.37 -13.81 -7.07
C ARG A 165 19.84 -15.22 -6.78
N ASN A 166 20.03 -15.56 -5.51
CA ASN A 166 20.59 -16.84 -5.11
C ASN A 166 20.21 -17.19 -3.66
N ARG A 167 20.53 -18.42 -3.28
CA ARG A 167 20.24 -18.93 -1.94
C ARG A 167 20.98 -18.18 -0.83
N GLU A 168 22.18 -17.69 -1.07
CA GLU A 168 22.94 -16.93 -0.07
C GLU A 168 22.22 -15.63 0.31
N GLN A 169 21.61 -14.96 -0.67
CA GLN A 169 20.82 -13.76 -0.44
C GLN A 169 19.53 -14.07 0.34
N GLU A 170 18.87 -15.19 0.05
CA GLU A 170 17.70 -15.62 0.83
C GLU A 170 18.08 -15.92 2.28
N GLU A 171 19.16 -16.69 2.48
CA GLU A 171 19.69 -17.01 3.81
C GLU A 171 20.10 -15.73 4.57
N PHE A 172 20.69 -14.75 3.87
CA PHE A 172 21.01 -13.45 4.44
C PHE A 172 19.77 -12.71 4.92
N LEU A 173 18.70 -12.63 4.13
CA LEU A 173 17.43 -12.02 4.56
C LEU A 173 16.86 -12.75 5.77
N ARG A 174 16.77 -14.08 5.70
CA ARG A 174 16.21 -14.92 6.77
C ARG A 174 16.95 -14.76 8.09
N ALA A 175 18.28 -14.62 8.04
CA ALA A 175 19.11 -14.47 9.22
C ALA A 175 19.10 -13.07 9.84
N ASN A 176 18.70 -12.03 9.09
CA ASN A 176 18.84 -10.64 9.52
C ASN A 176 17.51 -9.87 9.63
N LEU A 177 16.36 -10.50 9.46
CA LEU A 177 15.04 -9.88 9.59
C LEU A 177 14.57 -9.70 11.03
N ASP A 178 15.38 -10.13 12.01
CA ASP A 178 15.22 -9.85 13.44
C ASP A 178 13.77 -10.04 13.95
N GLY A 179 13.27 -11.25 13.81
CA GLY A 179 11.94 -11.66 14.27
C GLY A 179 10.79 -11.41 13.28
N ILE A 180 11.02 -10.74 12.15
CA ILE A 180 10.01 -10.60 11.10
C ILE A 180 10.00 -11.89 10.25
N PRO A 181 8.86 -12.62 10.16
CA PRO A 181 8.77 -13.82 9.35
C PRO A 181 8.98 -13.53 7.86
N LEU A 182 9.98 -14.18 7.23
CA LEU A 182 10.12 -14.18 5.78
C LEU A 182 9.20 -15.25 5.19
N ILE A 183 8.09 -14.84 4.58
CA ILE A 183 7.06 -15.75 4.05
C ILE A 183 7.33 -16.21 2.62
N GLY A 184 8.24 -15.57 1.91
CA GLY A 184 8.66 -15.98 0.58
C GLY A 184 9.64 -15.01 -0.04
N THR A 185 10.18 -15.40 -1.19
CA THR A 185 11.09 -14.57 -1.97
C THR A 185 10.70 -14.57 -3.43
N ILE A 186 10.73 -13.39 -4.05
CA ILE A 186 10.54 -13.19 -5.49
C ILE A 186 11.93 -13.10 -6.11
N PRO A 187 12.27 -13.98 -7.09
CA PRO A 187 13.56 -13.94 -7.74
C PRO A 187 13.73 -12.64 -8.56
N PHE A 188 14.98 -12.27 -8.77
CA PHE A 188 15.28 -11.22 -9.75
C PHE A 188 14.90 -11.71 -11.14
N SER A 189 14.12 -10.90 -11.86
CA SER A 189 13.70 -11.13 -13.23
C SER A 189 14.23 -10.02 -14.12
N GLU A 190 14.94 -10.38 -15.18
CA GLU A 190 15.40 -9.42 -16.19
C GLU A 190 14.21 -8.88 -16.98
N GLU A 191 13.20 -9.69 -17.25
CA GLU A 191 11.97 -9.29 -17.95
C GLU A 191 11.21 -8.20 -17.18
N ILE A 192 11.07 -8.35 -15.86
CA ILE A 192 10.43 -7.31 -15.03
C ILE A 192 11.27 -6.03 -15.05
N ALA A 193 12.59 -6.14 -14.97
CA ALA A 193 13.47 -4.96 -15.02
C ALA A 193 13.43 -4.25 -16.37
N GLU A 194 13.35 -4.99 -17.48
CA GLU A 194 13.20 -4.43 -18.81
C GLU A 194 11.82 -3.78 -19.01
N ALA A 195 10.76 -4.43 -18.51
CA ALA A 195 9.41 -3.89 -18.55
C ALA A 195 9.33 -2.52 -17.83
N ASP A 196 9.97 -2.42 -16.67
CA ASP A 196 10.05 -1.16 -15.91
C ASP A 196 10.80 -0.07 -16.68
N LEU A 197 11.93 -0.40 -17.30
CA LEU A 197 12.70 0.53 -18.16
C LEU A 197 11.91 1.02 -19.37
N GLU A 198 11.05 0.18 -19.93
CA GLU A 198 10.20 0.49 -21.09
C GLU A 198 8.88 1.16 -20.69
N GLY A 199 8.58 1.26 -19.41
CA GLY A 199 7.32 1.82 -18.91
C GLY A 199 6.08 0.99 -19.29
N ARG A 200 6.24 -0.31 -19.45
CA ARG A 200 5.15 -1.26 -19.72
C ARG A 200 4.85 -2.12 -18.49
N PRO A 201 3.63 -2.63 -18.35
CA PRO A 201 3.34 -3.57 -17.27
C PRO A 201 4.24 -4.80 -17.40
N SER A 202 4.73 -5.30 -16.26
CA SER A 202 5.46 -6.56 -16.21
C SER A 202 4.48 -7.72 -16.38
N SER A 203 4.80 -8.63 -17.30
CA SER A 203 4.02 -9.86 -17.39
C SER A 203 4.43 -10.82 -16.26
N LEU A 204 3.45 -11.39 -15.57
CA LEU A 204 3.67 -12.49 -14.63
C LEU A 204 3.79 -13.85 -15.35
N GLU A 205 4.17 -13.84 -16.62
CA GLU A 205 4.28 -15.05 -17.43
C GLU A 205 5.53 -15.88 -17.11
N GLU A 206 6.55 -15.26 -16.48
CA GLU A 206 7.73 -15.98 -16.03
C GLU A 206 7.35 -17.01 -14.96
N PRO A 207 7.45 -18.33 -15.24
CA PRO A 207 6.89 -19.36 -14.35
C PRO A 207 7.47 -19.34 -12.94
N VAL A 208 8.74 -18.96 -12.79
CA VAL A 208 9.42 -18.93 -11.49
C VAL A 208 8.91 -17.78 -10.63
N VAL A 209 8.67 -16.61 -11.24
CA VAL A 209 8.08 -15.45 -10.55
C VAL A 209 6.65 -15.72 -10.15
N ARG A 210 5.86 -16.25 -11.08
CA ARG A 210 4.45 -16.64 -10.81
C ARG A 210 4.36 -17.62 -9.66
N ALA A 211 5.13 -18.70 -9.68
CA ALA A 211 5.13 -19.71 -8.62
C ALA A 211 5.52 -19.11 -7.25
N ALA A 212 6.48 -18.19 -7.24
CA ALA A 212 6.88 -17.50 -6.01
C ALA A 212 5.74 -16.63 -5.45
N ILE A 213 5.04 -15.90 -6.31
CA ILE A 213 3.90 -15.05 -5.90
C ILE A 213 2.74 -15.92 -5.43
N GLU A 214 2.41 -17.00 -6.12
CA GLU A 214 1.35 -17.95 -5.72
C GLU A 214 1.66 -18.59 -4.35
N GLN A 215 2.91 -18.94 -4.10
CA GLN A 215 3.36 -19.45 -2.80
C GLN A 215 3.20 -18.38 -1.70
N ILE A 216 3.58 -17.14 -1.96
CA ILE A 216 3.40 -16.03 -1.01
C ILE A 216 1.91 -15.81 -0.75
N ALA A 217 1.09 -15.77 -1.80
CA ALA A 217 -0.34 -15.56 -1.69
C ALA A 217 -1.02 -16.64 -0.85
N SER A 218 -0.61 -17.92 -0.99
CA SER A 218 -1.15 -19.02 -0.19
C SER A 218 -0.88 -18.89 1.31
N GLN A 219 0.19 -18.20 1.69
CA GLN A 219 0.51 -17.92 3.11
C GLN A 219 -0.20 -16.67 3.65
N MET A 220 -0.90 -15.95 2.79
CA MET A 220 -1.65 -14.76 3.16
C MET A 220 -3.14 -15.02 3.38
N GLU A 221 -3.63 -16.19 2.98
CA GLU A 221 -5.02 -16.55 3.25
C GLU A 221 -5.24 -16.58 4.77
N PRO A 222 -6.30 -15.93 5.28
CA PRO A 222 -6.61 -16.00 6.69
C PRO A 222 -6.86 -17.47 7.05
N ASP A 223 -6.29 -17.93 8.15
CA ASP A 223 -6.70 -19.19 8.75
C ASP A 223 -8.21 -19.16 8.88
N ASP A 224 -8.91 -20.18 8.36
CA ASP A 224 -10.37 -20.31 8.40
C ASP A 224 -10.86 -19.96 9.81
N ARG A 225 -11.60 -18.83 9.89
CA ARG A 225 -12.25 -18.40 11.13
C ARG A 225 -13.60 -19.05 11.28
#